data_c313739f95e4e9f3b6f863708df63c27
#
_entry.id   c313739f95e4e9f3b6f863708df63c27
#
_cell.length_a   1.000
_cell.length_b   1.000
_cell.length_c   1.000
_cell.angle_alpha   90.00
_cell.angle_beta   90.00
_cell.angle_gamma   90.00
#
_symmetry.space_group_name_H-M   'P 1'
#
loop_
_entity.id
_entity.type
_entity.pdbx_description
1 polymer ?
#
loop_
_entity_poly.entity_id
_entity_poly.type
_entity_poly.pdbx_seq_one_letter_code
_entity_poly.pdbx_strand_id
1 'polypeptide(L)'
;FNVNNSSEAYTSIVASGKNACVLHYIDNSSMLRSGDLLLTDAACEYKNYASDITRTIPINGKYTEDQKLLYNIVLKAQAKAIEACVIGNTLQNIHAIAVKVICKGLIDLGLINTSYKKAMDEELYKKFYMHNTGHWLGLDVHDPSEYKEDKELVKLKAGMIFTVEPGLYIRAHKSVSKRFHNIGIRIEDDILVTTKGPEVLTSNVPKSIKEIENLMSGSNSG
;
A
#
# COMPACT_ATOMS: atom_id res chain seq x y z
N PHE A 1 -12.98 -10.11 -14.08
CA PHE A 1 -14.12 -10.84 -13.48
C PHE A 1 -14.75 -11.81 -14.51
N ASN A 2 -15.27 -11.34 -15.63
CA ASN A 2 -16.09 -12.15 -16.54
C ASN A 2 -15.38 -13.36 -17.17
N VAL A 3 -14.08 -13.32 -17.41
CA VAL A 3 -13.33 -14.39 -18.08
C VAL A 3 -13.28 -15.69 -17.27
N ASN A 4 -13.23 -15.57 -15.94
CA ASN A 4 -13.07 -16.71 -15.03
C ASN A 4 -14.27 -16.94 -14.10
N ASN A 5 -15.43 -16.31 -14.37
CA ASN A 5 -16.59 -16.32 -13.47
C ASN A 5 -16.21 -15.95 -12.01
N SER A 6 -15.38 -14.92 -11.87
CA SER A 6 -15.01 -14.35 -10.57
C SER A 6 -15.97 -13.22 -10.18
N SER A 7 -16.12 -12.98 -8.89
CA SER A 7 -16.85 -11.85 -8.31
C SER A 7 -15.90 -10.81 -7.72
N GLU A 8 -16.43 -9.68 -7.27
CA GLU A 8 -15.66 -8.74 -6.47
C GLU A 8 -15.38 -9.34 -5.09
N ALA A 9 -14.12 -9.27 -4.63
CA ALA A 9 -13.75 -9.71 -3.29
C ALA A 9 -14.29 -8.75 -2.21
N TYR A 10 -14.42 -7.47 -2.56
CA TYR A 10 -14.92 -6.40 -1.69
C TYR A 10 -15.38 -5.22 -2.53
N THR A 11 -16.09 -4.26 -1.89
CA THR A 11 -16.46 -3.01 -2.56
C THR A 11 -15.21 -2.23 -2.94
N SER A 12 -15.00 -2.07 -4.25
CA SER A 12 -13.81 -1.39 -4.78
C SER A 12 -13.69 0.05 -4.27
N ILE A 13 -12.47 0.50 -4.05
CA ILE A 13 -12.12 1.88 -3.72
C ILE A 13 -11.51 2.52 -4.96
N VAL A 14 -12.11 3.62 -5.44
CA VAL A 14 -11.64 4.40 -6.59
C VAL A 14 -11.56 5.87 -6.17
N ALA A 15 -10.45 6.24 -5.55
CA ALA A 15 -10.29 7.48 -4.82
C ALA A 15 -9.34 8.45 -5.53
N SER A 16 -9.85 9.57 -6.05
CA SER A 16 -9.04 10.60 -6.72
C SER A 16 -8.72 11.79 -5.81
N GLY A 17 -7.55 12.36 -5.98
CA GLY A 17 -7.08 13.56 -5.28
C GLY A 17 -7.18 13.41 -3.75
N LYS A 18 -7.87 14.33 -3.08
CA LYS A 18 -8.01 14.31 -1.60
C LYS A 18 -8.72 13.07 -1.06
N ASN A 19 -9.55 12.41 -1.86
CA ASN A 19 -10.30 11.22 -1.44
C ASN A 19 -9.37 10.04 -1.22
N ALA A 20 -8.21 9.99 -1.91
CA ALA A 20 -7.17 9.00 -1.66
C ALA A 20 -6.59 9.06 -0.21
N CYS A 21 -6.88 10.13 0.55
CA CYS A 21 -6.54 10.20 1.98
C CYS A 21 -7.64 9.62 2.89
N VAL A 22 -8.72 9.05 2.34
CA VAL A 22 -9.78 8.32 3.06
C VAL A 22 -9.56 6.83 2.80
N LEU A 23 -9.20 6.06 3.83
CA LEU A 23 -8.73 4.68 3.67
C LEU A 23 -9.75 3.78 2.95
N HIS A 24 -11.02 3.88 3.32
CA HIS A 24 -12.13 3.11 2.74
C HIS A 24 -13.12 4.05 2.02
N TYR A 25 -12.63 4.76 1.00
CA TYR A 25 -13.49 5.62 0.18
C TYR A 25 -14.28 4.78 -0.83
N ILE A 26 -15.56 4.64 -0.62
CA ILE A 26 -16.45 3.78 -1.42
C ILE A 26 -17.48 4.56 -2.26
N ASP A 27 -17.57 5.89 -2.13
CA ASP A 27 -18.50 6.68 -2.93
C ASP A 27 -18.19 6.64 -4.43
N ASN A 28 -16.92 6.56 -4.79
CA ASN A 28 -16.39 6.37 -6.16
C ASN A 28 -16.98 7.31 -7.23
N SER A 29 -17.52 8.47 -6.80
CA SER A 29 -18.32 9.37 -7.64
C SER A 29 -17.62 10.66 -8.05
N SER A 30 -16.39 10.88 -7.56
CA SER A 30 -15.66 12.12 -7.81
C SER A 30 -15.09 12.20 -9.22
N MET A 31 -15.19 13.37 -9.83
CA MET A 31 -14.60 13.65 -11.14
C MET A 31 -13.08 13.55 -11.07
N LEU A 32 -12.47 12.85 -12.02
CA LEU A 32 -11.03 12.75 -12.18
C LEU A 32 -10.48 14.07 -12.74
N ARG A 33 -9.42 14.60 -12.11
CA ARG A 33 -8.79 15.86 -12.52
C ARG A 33 -7.34 15.63 -12.91
N SER A 34 -6.93 16.20 -14.03
CA SER A 34 -5.53 16.21 -14.47
C SER A 34 -4.63 16.78 -13.36
N GLY A 35 -3.52 16.07 -13.08
CA GLY A 35 -2.58 16.42 -12.02
C GLY A 35 -2.86 15.77 -10.67
N ASP A 36 -4.05 15.20 -10.44
CA ASP A 36 -4.33 14.38 -9.26
C ASP A 36 -3.84 12.95 -9.44
N LEU A 37 -3.70 12.24 -8.31
CA LEU A 37 -3.52 10.80 -8.28
C LEU A 37 -4.88 10.10 -8.17
N LEU A 38 -4.97 8.91 -8.73
CA LEU A 38 -6.05 7.95 -8.55
C LEU A 38 -5.51 6.74 -7.79
N LEU A 39 -5.99 6.54 -6.58
CA LEU A 39 -5.79 5.33 -5.81
C LEU A 39 -6.93 4.38 -6.14
N THR A 40 -6.60 3.23 -6.71
CA THR A 40 -7.56 2.16 -6.99
C THR A 40 -7.16 0.94 -6.17
N ASP A 41 -8.10 0.48 -5.36
CA ASP A 41 -8.01 -0.72 -4.55
C ASP A 41 -9.22 -1.59 -4.91
N ALA A 42 -8.96 -2.62 -5.69
CA ALA A 42 -9.99 -3.43 -6.33
C ALA A 42 -9.46 -4.79 -6.75
N ALA A 43 -10.06 -5.85 -6.27
CA ALA A 43 -9.66 -7.20 -6.62
C ALA A 43 -10.83 -8.17 -6.71
N CYS A 44 -10.56 -9.37 -7.19
CA CYS A 44 -11.57 -10.40 -7.39
C CYS A 44 -11.50 -11.51 -6.34
N GLU A 45 -12.64 -12.15 -6.14
CA GLU A 45 -12.75 -13.46 -5.50
C GLU A 45 -12.89 -14.53 -6.59
N TYR A 46 -12.06 -15.54 -6.53
CA TYR A 46 -12.11 -16.68 -7.44
C TYR A 46 -12.16 -17.99 -6.66
N LYS A 47 -13.19 -18.80 -6.91
CA LYS A 47 -13.41 -20.08 -6.20
C LYS A 47 -13.36 -19.94 -4.68
N ASN A 48 -14.02 -18.93 -4.16
CA ASN A 48 -14.09 -18.58 -2.74
C ASN A 48 -12.72 -18.21 -2.12
N TYR A 49 -11.76 -17.74 -2.92
CA TYR A 49 -10.52 -17.20 -2.41
C TYR A 49 -10.39 -15.72 -2.85
N ALA A 50 -10.29 -14.84 -1.89
CA ALA A 50 -10.14 -13.41 -2.13
C ALA A 50 -8.74 -13.06 -2.64
N SER A 51 -8.63 -11.99 -3.39
CA SER A 51 -7.38 -11.30 -3.69
C SER A 51 -7.50 -9.84 -3.27
N ASP A 52 -6.38 -9.16 -3.12
CA ASP A 52 -6.34 -7.76 -2.72
C ASP A 52 -5.19 -7.04 -3.42
N ILE A 53 -5.47 -5.90 -4.03
CA ILE A 53 -4.44 -5.14 -4.73
C ILE A 53 -4.78 -3.65 -4.81
N THR A 54 -3.84 -2.82 -4.38
CA THR A 54 -3.92 -1.36 -4.57
C THR A 54 -2.83 -0.86 -5.48
N ARG A 55 -3.19 0.02 -6.40
CA ARG A 55 -2.27 0.85 -7.18
C ARG A 55 -2.68 2.32 -7.10
N THR A 56 -1.69 3.20 -7.09
CA THR A 56 -1.90 4.64 -7.14
C THR A 56 -1.22 5.21 -8.38
N ILE A 57 -2.00 5.72 -9.32
CA ILE A 57 -1.54 6.17 -10.63
C ILE A 57 -1.83 7.65 -10.86
N PRO A 58 -1.05 8.36 -11.71
CA PRO A 58 -1.34 9.75 -12.06
C PRO A 58 -2.43 9.83 -13.12
N ILE A 59 -3.50 10.60 -12.89
CA ILE A 59 -4.65 10.69 -13.80
C ILE A 59 -4.26 11.16 -15.22
N ASN A 60 -3.24 12.01 -15.32
CA ASN A 60 -2.75 12.53 -16.61
C ASN A 60 -1.55 11.75 -17.18
N GLY A 61 -1.23 10.58 -16.63
CA GLY A 61 -0.16 9.73 -17.10
C GLY A 61 1.24 10.08 -16.59
N LYS A 62 1.42 11.15 -15.81
CA LYS A 62 2.72 11.54 -15.25
C LYS A 62 2.61 12.01 -13.82
N TYR A 63 3.48 11.48 -12.96
CA TYR A 63 3.61 11.97 -11.59
C TYR A 63 4.33 13.32 -11.55
N THR A 64 3.85 14.22 -10.69
CA THR A 64 4.62 15.42 -10.32
C THR A 64 5.83 15.03 -9.48
N GLU A 65 6.83 15.91 -9.36
CA GLU A 65 8.02 15.63 -8.54
C GLU A 65 7.64 15.41 -7.06
N ASP A 66 6.67 16.13 -6.53
CA ASP A 66 6.19 15.96 -5.16
C ASP A 66 5.48 14.62 -4.94
N GLN A 67 4.70 14.17 -5.93
CA GLN A 67 4.09 12.85 -5.92
C GLN A 67 5.14 11.75 -5.99
N LYS A 68 6.17 11.89 -6.83
CA LYS A 68 7.29 10.93 -6.91
C LYS A 68 8.05 10.79 -5.60
N LEU A 69 8.28 11.89 -4.88
CA LEU A 69 8.96 11.84 -3.59
C LEU A 69 8.19 10.96 -2.59
N LEU A 70 6.88 11.17 -2.45
CA LEU A 70 6.03 10.38 -1.55
C LEU A 70 5.86 8.94 -2.06
N TYR A 71 5.65 8.76 -3.37
CA TYR A 71 5.48 7.46 -3.99
C TYR A 71 6.71 6.55 -3.75
N ASN A 72 7.91 7.10 -3.93
CA ASN A 72 9.15 6.35 -3.71
C ASN A 72 9.35 5.94 -2.25
N ILE A 73 8.86 6.72 -1.28
CA ILE A 73 8.87 6.30 0.13
C ILE A 73 7.99 5.08 0.33
N VAL A 74 6.75 5.11 -0.20
CA VAL A 74 5.80 3.99 -0.08
C VAL A 74 6.33 2.76 -0.80
N LEU A 75 6.81 2.91 -2.04
CA LEU A 75 7.38 1.80 -2.82
C LEU A 75 8.58 1.16 -2.12
N LYS A 76 9.48 1.98 -1.54
CA LYS A 76 10.61 1.48 -0.76
C LYS A 76 10.17 0.79 0.52
N ALA A 77 9.15 1.31 1.21
CA ALA A 77 8.60 0.69 2.41
C ALA A 77 8.00 -0.68 2.07
N GLN A 78 7.24 -0.78 0.98
CA GLN A 78 6.67 -2.03 0.50
C GLN A 78 7.76 -3.05 0.13
N ALA A 79 8.75 -2.65 -0.65
CA ALA A 79 9.83 -3.54 -1.04
C ALA A 79 10.58 -4.12 0.19
N LYS A 80 10.87 -3.27 1.19
CA LYS A 80 11.53 -3.71 2.43
C LYS A 80 10.63 -4.59 3.31
N ALA A 81 9.34 -4.34 3.33
CA ALA A 81 8.37 -5.19 3.99
C ALA A 81 8.27 -6.57 3.32
N ILE A 82 8.20 -6.62 1.98
CA ILE A 82 8.16 -7.88 1.21
C ILE A 82 9.44 -8.70 1.43
N GLU A 83 10.63 -8.08 1.40
CA GLU A 83 11.90 -8.77 1.70
C GLU A 83 11.88 -9.49 3.06
N ALA A 84 11.11 -8.99 4.01
CA ALA A 84 10.99 -9.56 5.36
C ALA A 84 9.89 -10.62 5.49
N CYS A 85 9.12 -10.91 4.44
CA CYS A 85 8.05 -11.91 4.45
C CYS A 85 8.60 -13.33 4.33
N VAL A 86 9.40 -13.75 5.32
CA VAL A 86 10.09 -15.05 5.35
C VAL A 86 9.59 -15.89 6.51
N ILE A 87 9.75 -17.22 6.41
CA ILE A 87 9.39 -18.17 7.47
C ILE A 87 10.04 -17.76 8.81
N GLY A 88 9.25 -17.81 9.87
CA GLY A 88 9.67 -17.48 11.24
C GLY A 88 9.55 -15.99 11.60
N ASN A 89 9.36 -15.09 10.63
CA ASN A 89 9.07 -13.69 10.91
C ASN A 89 7.58 -13.52 11.32
N THR A 90 7.15 -12.29 11.63
CA THR A 90 5.78 -11.96 12.05
C THR A 90 5.26 -10.75 11.29
N LEU A 91 3.93 -10.63 11.11
CA LEU A 91 3.32 -9.45 10.49
C LEU A 91 3.66 -8.16 11.24
N GLN A 92 3.80 -8.22 12.57
CA GLN A 92 4.20 -7.06 13.36
C GLN A 92 5.62 -6.59 13.06
N ASN A 93 6.57 -7.51 12.88
CA ASN A 93 7.94 -7.14 12.49
C ASN A 93 7.99 -6.56 11.07
N ILE A 94 7.20 -7.11 10.15
CA ILE A 94 7.05 -6.59 8.78
C ILE A 94 6.51 -5.17 8.82
N HIS A 95 5.47 -4.92 9.62
CA HIS A 95 4.93 -3.58 9.85
C HIS A 95 6.00 -2.61 10.41
N ALA A 96 6.75 -3.04 11.43
CA ALA A 96 7.81 -2.22 11.99
C ALA A 96 8.90 -1.83 10.98
N ILE A 97 9.20 -2.70 10.00
CA ILE A 97 10.14 -2.42 8.91
C ILE A 97 9.58 -1.34 7.98
N ALA A 98 8.32 -1.47 7.55
CA ALA A 98 7.66 -0.45 6.73
C ALA A 98 7.60 0.91 7.44
N VAL A 99 7.21 0.93 8.72
CA VAL A 99 7.16 2.14 9.56
C VAL A 99 8.52 2.83 9.64
N LYS A 100 9.61 2.09 9.82
CA LYS A 100 10.97 2.67 9.86
C LYS A 100 11.31 3.42 8.57
N VAL A 101 10.99 2.86 7.41
CA VAL A 101 11.24 3.49 6.11
C VAL A 101 10.38 4.73 5.94
N ILE A 102 9.08 4.62 6.25
CA ILE A 102 8.13 5.73 6.15
C ILE A 102 8.52 6.87 7.09
N CYS A 103 8.79 6.58 8.38
CA CYS A 103 9.16 7.60 9.36
C CYS A 103 10.41 8.36 8.93
N LYS A 104 11.44 7.66 8.44
CA LYS A 104 12.65 8.28 7.91
C LYS A 104 12.34 9.18 6.71
N GLY A 105 11.57 8.69 5.74
CA GLY A 105 11.18 9.47 4.56
C GLY A 105 10.38 10.73 4.91
N LEU A 106 9.47 10.64 5.90
CA LEU A 106 8.71 11.80 6.39
C LEU A 106 9.60 12.86 7.05
N ILE A 107 10.65 12.44 7.75
CA ILE A 107 11.64 13.36 8.32
C ILE A 107 12.48 14.00 7.20
N ASP A 108 12.98 13.20 6.26
CA ASP A 108 13.80 13.69 5.14
C ASP A 108 13.04 14.72 4.28
N LEU A 109 11.72 14.61 4.17
CA LEU A 109 10.85 15.58 3.48
C LEU A 109 10.38 16.76 4.35
N GLY A 110 10.77 16.81 5.64
CA GLY A 110 10.34 17.86 6.58
C GLY A 110 8.86 17.80 6.96
N LEU A 111 8.19 16.66 6.75
CA LEU A 111 6.83 16.44 7.21
C LEU A 111 6.75 16.11 8.71
N ILE A 112 7.84 15.58 9.25
CA ILE A 112 8.10 15.41 10.68
C ILE A 112 9.37 16.16 11.02
N ASN A 113 9.27 17.17 11.88
CA ASN A 113 10.38 18.05 12.26
C ASN A 113 10.91 17.70 13.66
N THR A 114 11.50 16.52 13.81
CA THR A 114 12.14 16.08 15.05
C THR A 114 13.13 14.95 14.78
N SER A 115 13.86 14.51 15.81
CA SER A 115 14.77 13.38 15.69
C SER A 115 14.01 12.09 15.38
N TYR A 116 14.66 11.18 14.66
CA TYR A 116 14.10 9.86 14.33
C TYR A 116 13.65 9.10 15.59
N LYS A 117 14.48 9.11 16.64
CA LYS A 117 14.14 8.46 17.91
C LYS A 117 12.83 9.00 18.47
N LYS A 118 12.68 10.32 18.60
CA LYS A 118 11.47 10.94 19.10
C LYS A 118 10.25 10.67 18.21
N ALA A 119 10.42 10.73 16.88
CA ALA A 119 9.34 10.44 15.93
C ALA A 119 8.82 9.01 16.05
N MET A 120 9.71 8.05 16.32
CA MET A 120 9.35 6.64 16.54
C MET A 120 8.72 6.43 17.92
N ASP A 121 9.33 6.96 18.98
CA ASP A 121 8.86 6.79 20.37
C ASP A 121 7.46 7.40 20.58
N GLU A 122 7.16 8.54 19.94
CA GLU A 122 5.87 9.24 19.99
C GLU A 122 4.95 8.85 18.80
N GLU A 123 5.33 7.90 17.97
CA GLU A 123 4.56 7.41 16.82
C GLU A 123 4.05 8.52 15.88
N LEU A 124 4.82 9.59 15.69
CA LEU A 124 4.40 10.76 14.92
C LEU A 124 4.09 10.45 13.45
N TYR A 125 4.62 9.35 12.93
CA TYR A 125 4.31 8.83 11.60
C TYR A 125 2.82 8.46 11.45
N LYS A 126 2.12 8.09 12.52
CA LYS A 126 0.70 7.73 12.49
C LYS A 126 -0.22 8.84 11.98
N LYS A 127 0.24 10.08 12.01
CA LYS A 127 -0.46 11.21 11.37
C LYS A 127 -0.61 11.02 9.85
N PHE A 128 0.31 10.29 9.24
CA PHE A 128 0.41 10.11 7.79
C PHE A 128 0.28 8.65 7.34
N TYR A 129 0.51 7.71 8.25
CA TYR A 129 0.40 6.27 8.05
C TYR A 129 -0.19 5.63 9.30
N MET A 130 -1.50 5.38 9.29
CA MET A 130 -2.28 5.06 10.49
C MET A 130 -2.86 3.64 10.50
N HIS A 131 -2.56 2.80 9.51
CA HIS A 131 -3.02 1.41 9.44
C HIS A 131 -1.85 0.42 9.48
N ASN A 132 -2.14 -0.86 9.63
CA ASN A 132 -1.15 -1.92 9.54
C ASN A 132 -0.63 -2.08 8.11
N THR A 133 0.53 -2.72 7.97
CA THR A 133 1.15 -2.97 6.65
C THR A 133 0.50 -4.13 5.91
N GLY A 134 -0.38 -4.89 6.54
CA GLY A 134 -1.04 -6.01 5.90
C GLY A 134 -1.95 -6.78 6.84
N HIS A 135 -2.73 -7.68 6.28
CA HIS A 135 -3.67 -8.57 6.95
C HIS A 135 -3.67 -9.95 6.27
N TRP A 136 -4.16 -10.96 6.98
CA TRP A 136 -4.38 -12.28 6.41
C TRP A 136 -5.38 -12.21 5.25
N LEU A 137 -5.15 -13.03 4.25
CA LEU A 137 -5.99 -13.15 3.05
C LEU A 137 -6.37 -14.61 2.85
N GLY A 138 -7.63 -14.88 2.56
CA GLY A 138 -8.12 -16.25 2.41
C GLY A 138 -9.52 -16.31 1.83
N LEU A 139 -10.46 -16.97 2.54
CA LEU A 139 -11.87 -17.01 2.17
C LEU A 139 -12.52 -15.62 2.24
N ASP A 140 -12.05 -14.79 3.15
CA ASP A 140 -12.40 -13.39 3.26
C ASP A 140 -11.18 -12.51 2.90
N VAL A 141 -11.41 -11.29 2.37
CA VAL A 141 -10.34 -10.33 2.12
C VAL A 141 -9.63 -9.95 3.42
N HIS A 142 -10.37 -9.70 4.50
CA HIS A 142 -9.85 -9.59 5.86
C HIS A 142 -10.13 -10.91 6.58
N ASP A 143 -9.30 -11.92 6.27
CA ASP A 143 -9.49 -13.26 6.83
C ASP A 143 -9.35 -13.24 8.38
N PRO A 144 -10.28 -13.84 9.12
CA PRO A 144 -10.33 -13.77 10.59
C PRO A 144 -9.27 -14.65 11.28
N SER A 145 -8.18 -14.95 10.61
CA SER A 145 -7.07 -15.73 11.19
C SER A 145 -6.41 -15.03 12.36
N GLU A 146 -5.90 -15.80 13.29
CA GLU A 146 -5.28 -15.30 14.51
C GLU A 146 -3.94 -14.59 14.23
N TYR A 147 -3.71 -13.46 14.89
CA TYR A 147 -2.43 -12.74 14.87
C TYR A 147 -1.53 -13.14 16.05
N LYS A 148 -2.10 -13.82 17.05
CA LYS A 148 -1.42 -14.35 18.23
C LYS A 148 -1.93 -15.73 18.56
N GLU A 149 -1.02 -16.63 18.90
CA GLU A 149 -1.28 -17.97 19.41
C GLU A 149 -0.61 -18.08 20.79
N ASP A 150 -1.34 -18.46 21.82
CA ASP A 150 -0.84 -18.52 23.21
C ASP A 150 -0.14 -17.24 23.70
N LYS A 151 -0.66 -16.07 23.33
CA LYS A 151 -0.09 -14.72 23.61
C LYS A 151 1.17 -14.38 22.82
N GLU A 152 1.75 -15.29 22.08
CA GLU A 152 2.89 -15.07 21.19
C GLU A 152 2.40 -14.64 19.80
N LEU A 153 3.21 -13.85 19.11
CA LEU A 153 2.92 -13.46 17.72
C LEU A 153 3.02 -14.67 16.79
N VAL A 154 2.03 -14.88 15.95
CA VAL A 154 2.04 -15.95 14.94
C VAL A 154 3.25 -15.77 14.04
N LYS A 155 4.10 -16.81 13.97
CA LYS A 155 5.25 -16.88 13.08
C LYS A 155 4.82 -17.36 11.71
N LEU A 156 5.30 -16.69 10.68
CA LEU A 156 5.03 -17.05 9.30
C LEU A 156 5.51 -18.47 8.99
N LYS A 157 4.69 -19.22 8.29
CA LYS A 157 4.94 -20.58 7.81
C LYS A 157 4.76 -20.62 6.28
N ALA A 158 5.40 -21.56 5.60
CA ALA A 158 5.18 -21.77 4.18
C ALA A 158 3.70 -22.06 3.90
N GLY A 159 3.16 -21.47 2.84
CA GLY A 159 1.76 -21.56 2.45
C GLY A 159 0.87 -20.44 2.99
N MET A 160 1.34 -19.62 3.93
CA MET A 160 0.58 -18.47 4.41
C MET A 160 0.52 -17.36 3.35
N ILE A 161 -0.67 -16.74 3.20
CA ILE A 161 -0.91 -15.63 2.29
C ILE A 161 -1.45 -14.43 3.08
N PHE A 162 -0.95 -13.24 2.76
CA PHE A 162 -1.35 -11.98 3.37
C PHE A 162 -0.98 -10.80 2.47
N THR A 163 -1.54 -9.62 2.73
CA THR A 163 -1.25 -8.40 1.99
C THR A 163 -0.02 -7.68 2.51
N VAL A 164 0.67 -6.93 1.64
CA VAL A 164 1.69 -5.93 2.02
C VAL A 164 1.34 -4.62 1.35
N GLU A 165 0.78 -3.69 2.12
CA GLU A 165 0.04 -2.51 1.65
C GLU A 165 0.42 -1.19 2.36
N PRO A 166 1.68 -0.82 2.52
CA PRO A 166 2.01 0.46 3.14
C PRO A 166 1.45 1.63 2.34
N GLY A 167 1.13 2.72 3.05
CA GLY A 167 0.60 3.93 2.43
C GLY A 167 1.05 5.21 3.12
N LEU A 168 0.83 6.35 2.44
CA LEU A 168 1.00 7.70 2.96
C LEU A 168 -0.22 8.54 2.57
N TYR A 169 -0.78 9.25 3.55
CA TYR A 169 -2.02 10.01 3.39
C TYR A 169 -1.83 11.42 3.93
N ILE A 170 -1.49 12.35 3.05
CA ILE A 170 -1.11 13.71 3.43
C ILE A 170 -2.32 14.64 3.29
N ARG A 171 -3.14 14.70 4.32
CA ARG A 171 -4.29 15.62 4.36
C ARG A 171 -3.81 17.08 4.45
N ALA A 172 -4.59 18.00 3.86
CA ALA A 172 -4.32 19.42 3.98
C ALA A 172 -4.40 19.87 5.44
N HIS A 173 -3.32 20.45 5.94
CA HIS A 173 -3.22 21.01 7.28
C HIS A 173 -2.18 22.13 7.33
N LYS A 174 -2.38 23.13 8.22
CA LYS A 174 -1.48 24.29 8.35
C LYS A 174 -0.02 23.97 8.69
N SER A 175 0.21 22.81 9.35
CA SER A 175 1.55 22.34 9.71
C SER A 175 2.22 21.49 8.63
N VAL A 176 1.60 21.32 7.49
CA VAL A 176 2.10 20.51 6.37
C VAL A 176 2.37 21.43 5.19
N SER A 177 3.46 21.24 4.49
CA SER A 177 3.76 22.01 3.28
C SER A 177 2.69 21.80 2.23
N LYS A 178 2.18 22.88 1.64
CA LYS A 178 1.08 22.85 0.65
C LYS A 178 1.39 21.97 -0.57
N ARG A 179 2.67 21.82 -0.93
CA ARG A 179 3.11 20.97 -2.05
C ARG A 179 2.71 19.50 -1.90
N PHE A 180 2.51 19.03 -0.67
CA PHE A 180 2.12 17.64 -0.38
C PHE A 180 0.64 17.48 -0.02
N HIS A 181 -0.14 18.57 0.03
CA HIS A 181 -1.54 18.49 0.44
C HIS A 181 -2.36 17.59 -0.48
N ASN A 182 -3.24 16.79 0.13
CA ASN A 182 -4.22 15.94 -0.56
C ASN A 182 -3.59 14.86 -1.45
N ILE A 183 -2.39 14.41 -1.11
CA ILE A 183 -1.75 13.27 -1.75
C ILE A 183 -1.94 12.04 -0.88
N GLY A 184 -2.67 11.06 -1.40
CA GLY A 184 -2.82 9.72 -0.81
C GLY A 184 -2.22 8.69 -1.74
N ILE A 185 -1.39 7.79 -1.19
CA ILE A 185 -0.70 6.73 -1.94
C ILE A 185 -0.75 5.46 -1.11
N ARG A 186 -1.20 4.35 -1.71
CA ARG A 186 -1.05 2.99 -1.22
C ARG A 186 -0.54 2.12 -2.36
N ILE A 187 0.37 1.21 -2.05
CA ILE A 187 0.88 0.20 -2.99
C ILE A 187 0.78 -1.13 -2.27
N GLU A 188 0.03 -2.04 -2.83
CA GLU A 188 -0.33 -3.31 -2.22
C GLU A 188 -0.11 -4.48 -3.16
N ASP A 189 0.40 -5.56 -2.59
CA ASP A 189 0.51 -6.85 -3.24
C ASP A 189 0.13 -7.99 -2.30
N ASP A 190 -0.41 -9.07 -2.86
CA ASP A 190 -0.60 -10.35 -2.18
C ASP A 190 0.71 -11.14 -2.14
N ILE A 191 1.09 -11.60 -0.95
CA ILE A 191 2.36 -12.28 -0.70
C ILE A 191 2.12 -13.71 -0.22
N LEU A 192 2.70 -14.67 -0.93
CA LEU A 192 2.79 -16.07 -0.49
C LEU A 192 4.15 -16.31 0.16
N VAL A 193 4.14 -16.83 1.38
CA VAL A 193 5.37 -17.29 2.07
C VAL A 193 5.78 -18.64 1.51
N THR A 194 6.99 -18.74 0.98
CA THR A 194 7.53 -20.02 0.49
C THR A 194 8.83 -20.40 1.20
N THR A 195 9.28 -21.64 1.04
CA THR A 195 10.58 -22.11 1.56
C THR A 195 11.79 -21.43 0.88
N LYS A 196 11.56 -20.77 -0.26
CA LYS A 196 12.59 -20.03 -1.04
C LYS A 196 12.55 -18.52 -0.80
N GLY A 197 11.63 -18.04 0.05
CA GLY A 197 11.37 -16.62 0.31
C GLY A 197 9.96 -16.21 -0.11
N PRO A 198 9.64 -14.92 -0.04
CA PRO A 198 8.33 -14.39 -0.44
C PRO A 198 8.11 -14.48 -1.96
N GLU A 199 6.93 -14.88 -2.35
CA GLU A 199 6.44 -14.82 -3.73
C GLU A 199 5.36 -13.74 -3.81
N VAL A 200 5.52 -12.79 -4.75
CA VAL A 200 4.54 -11.73 -4.99
C VAL A 200 3.54 -12.24 -6.02
N LEU A 201 2.34 -12.60 -5.59
CA LEU A 201 1.31 -13.19 -6.46
C LEU A 201 0.78 -12.19 -7.50
N THR A 202 0.80 -10.90 -7.17
CA THR A 202 0.34 -9.78 -8.01
C THR A 202 1.47 -9.10 -8.80
N SER A 203 2.62 -9.77 -8.97
CA SER A 203 3.84 -9.22 -9.60
C SER A 203 3.66 -8.71 -11.04
N ASN A 204 2.66 -9.22 -11.76
CA ASN A 204 2.37 -8.82 -13.15
C ASN A 204 1.74 -7.42 -13.25
N VAL A 205 1.30 -6.82 -12.14
CA VAL A 205 0.70 -5.48 -12.14
C VAL A 205 1.79 -4.43 -11.86
N PRO A 206 2.10 -3.54 -12.81
CA PRO A 206 3.14 -2.53 -12.67
C PRO A 206 3.00 -1.70 -11.40
N LYS A 207 4.13 -1.40 -10.76
CA LYS A 207 4.16 -0.56 -9.55
C LYS A 207 5.35 0.43 -9.50
N SER A 208 6.34 0.33 -10.36
CA SER A 208 7.34 1.38 -10.44
C SER A 208 6.81 2.59 -11.21
N ILE A 209 7.27 3.79 -10.86
CA ILE A 209 6.91 5.04 -11.54
C ILE A 209 7.12 4.91 -13.06
N LYS A 210 8.27 4.37 -13.45
CA LYS A 210 8.65 4.22 -14.87
C LYS A 210 7.68 3.28 -15.62
N GLU A 211 7.34 2.15 -15.05
CA GLU A 211 6.42 1.19 -15.68
C GLU A 211 5.02 1.79 -15.83
N ILE A 212 4.51 2.47 -14.79
CA ILE A 212 3.20 3.10 -14.81
C ILE A 212 3.16 4.24 -15.84
N GLU A 213 4.15 5.15 -15.84
CA GLU A 213 4.22 6.25 -16.80
C GLU A 213 4.33 5.73 -18.24
N ASN A 214 5.10 4.65 -18.48
CA ASN A 214 5.21 4.02 -19.79
C ASN A 214 3.88 3.40 -20.24
N LEU A 215 3.21 2.65 -19.36
CA LEU A 215 1.92 2.03 -19.66
C LEU A 215 0.87 3.08 -20.03
N MET A 216 0.81 4.18 -19.27
CA MET A 216 -0.15 5.26 -19.49
C MET A 216 0.14 6.12 -20.71
N SER A 217 1.41 6.19 -21.15
CA SER A 217 1.79 6.90 -22.39
C SER A 217 1.46 6.13 -23.67
N GLY A 218 0.97 4.89 -23.57
CA GLY A 218 0.74 4.00 -24.70
C GLY A 218 2.03 3.46 -25.33
N SER A 219 3.17 3.72 -24.71
CA SER A 219 4.47 3.20 -25.14
C SER A 219 4.63 1.75 -24.68
N ASN A 220 3.89 0.82 -25.27
CA ASN A 220 4.21 -0.59 -25.14
C ASN A 220 5.57 -0.82 -25.79
N SER A 221 6.59 -1.04 -24.99
CA SER A 221 7.81 -1.68 -25.45
C SER A 221 7.43 -3.08 -25.91
N GLY A 222 7.35 -3.26 -27.22
CA GLY A 222 7.22 -4.55 -27.88
C GLY A 222 8.42 -5.45 -27.57
#